data_ee5eeaaefe480d646901d4a2168b36fd
#
_entry.id   ee5eeaaefe480d646901d4a2168b36fd
#
_cell.length_a   1.000
_cell.length_b   1.000
_cell.length_c   1.000
_cell.angle_alpha   90.00
_cell.angle_beta   90.00
_cell.angle_gamma   90.00
#
_symmetry.space_group_name_H-M   'P 1'
#
loop_
_entity.id
_entity.type
_entity.pdbx_description
1 polymer ?
#
loop_
_entity_poly.entity_id
_entity_poly.type
_entity_poly.pdbx_seq_one_letter_code
_entity_poly.pdbx_strand_id
1 'polypeptide(L)'
;MARSLSPALRRRIIDFDPAAPTSVSITDFCAANNISRKTYYTIKDRYTQEGHAALYPHSSAPHNPATYYGHKTRLLVLTIRDRLANQGWDNGPQSIYYDMLDDPDITPPIPSPATIARILRAAGVVDNNPRKRPRSALIRFSRPYAMQLWQLDAFSYRLAGGGTITIYHVVDDATRYDVGTYCAADSENSTDACRCLARAFDTYGVPQQLLTDNGTAFNQSRRGRVTIVQRFAADRGCQAIAGRVDHPQTQGKTERCHQTLQRFLDAHQPRSLAQARRWVEDFRDRYNRKRRHQSLHGATPQQAWDSLEHHPSTGKPVPLDDIPTTSTTTTAASQAAGTTADANPEQHPKLMRLQRSAKTRINFPNYQVTVPQKICGKEYYLVHTEHEYALFDGDDGQLMLRIALPLTVPGVRPGKTVPLWKVQGAWLRDAPRSWEQRRQQWLRQHNL
;
A
#
# COMPACT_ATOMS: atom_id res chain seq x y z
N MET A 1 -20.46 8.92 28.52
CA MET A 1 -21.88 8.66 28.14
C MET A 1 -22.79 9.27 29.17
N ALA A 2 -23.74 10.15 28.78
CA ALA A 2 -24.72 10.68 29.71
C ALA A 2 -25.61 9.55 30.24
N ARG A 3 -25.69 9.39 31.56
CA ARG A 3 -26.55 8.39 32.19
C ARG A 3 -28.02 8.73 31.87
N SER A 4 -28.79 7.77 31.37
CA SER A 4 -30.22 7.95 31.16
C SER A 4 -30.92 8.20 32.51
N LEU A 5 -31.84 9.15 32.53
CA LEU A 5 -32.64 9.42 33.76
C LEU A 5 -33.45 8.18 34.16
N SER A 6 -33.49 7.91 35.46
CA SER A 6 -34.29 6.81 36.01
C SER A 6 -35.79 7.02 35.77
N PRO A 7 -36.56 5.94 35.63
CA PRO A 7 -38.03 6.04 35.52
C PRO A 7 -38.65 6.80 36.68
N ALA A 8 -38.14 6.66 37.91
CA ALA A 8 -38.61 7.38 39.08
C ALA A 8 -38.43 8.90 38.96
N LEU A 9 -37.28 9.36 38.46
CA LEU A 9 -37.05 10.76 38.24
C LEU A 9 -37.91 11.33 37.08
N ARG A 10 -38.11 10.54 36.03
CA ARG A 10 -39.02 10.90 34.93
C ARG A 10 -40.46 11.06 35.44
N ARG A 11 -40.92 10.16 36.32
CA ARG A 11 -42.21 10.27 36.94
C ARG A 11 -42.36 11.52 37.79
N ARG A 12 -41.36 11.86 38.62
CA ARG A 12 -41.33 13.10 39.39
C ARG A 12 -41.41 14.35 38.49
N ILE A 13 -40.77 14.34 37.32
CA ILE A 13 -40.86 15.43 36.34
C ILE A 13 -42.28 15.55 35.78
N ILE A 14 -42.88 14.40 35.44
CA ILE A 14 -44.24 14.34 34.88
C ILE A 14 -45.28 14.82 35.89
N ASP A 15 -45.19 14.34 37.14
CA ASP A 15 -46.12 14.65 38.21
C ASP A 15 -45.92 16.07 38.78
N PHE A 16 -44.79 16.73 38.49
CA PHE A 16 -44.54 18.08 39.02
C PHE A 16 -45.45 19.12 38.35
N ASP A 17 -46.26 19.81 39.17
CA ASP A 17 -47.10 20.92 38.75
C ASP A 17 -46.54 22.25 39.29
N PRO A 18 -46.02 23.11 38.45
CA PRO A 18 -45.48 24.39 38.85
C PRO A 18 -46.55 25.42 39.27
N ALA A 19 -47.83 25.16 38.98
CA ALA A 19 -48.93 26.05 39.31
C ALA A 19 -49.54 25.72 40.69
N ALA A 20 -49.17 24.64 41.34
CA ALA A 20 -49.68 24.29 42.66
C ALA A 20 -49.22 25.28 43.72
N PRO A 21 -50.07 25.65 44.69
CA PRO A 21 -49.82 26.75 45.64
C PRO A 21 -48.54 26.62 46.49
N THR A 22 -48.02 25.41 46.64
CA THR A 22 -46.80 25.08 47.42
C THR A 22 -45.64 24.68 46.54
N SER A 23 -45.74 24.83 45.22
CA SER A 23 -44.70 24.43 44.27
C SER A 23 -43.56 25.42 44.23
N VAL A 24 -42.36 24.86 44.08
CA VAL A 24 -41.14 25.63 43.77
C VAL A 24 -41.10 26.00 42.28
N SER A 25 -40.24 26.96 41.90
CA SER A 25 -40.10 27.28 40.50
C SER A 25 -39.55 26.08 39.68
N ILE A 26 -39.82 26.05 38.36
CA ILE A 26 -39.25 25.00 37.46
C ILE A 26 -37.71 25.05 37.52
N THR A 27 -37.12 26.23 37.73
CA THR A 27 -35.66 26.38 37.83
C THR A 27 -35.12 25.67 39.07
N ASP A 28 -35.77 25.89 40.22
CA ASP A 28 -35.40 25.29 41.51
C ASP A 28 -35.63 23.78 41.50
N PHE A 29 -36.75 23.34 40.92
CA PHE A 29 -37.02 21.90 40.72
C PHE A 29 -35.92 21.23 39.88
N CYS A 30 -35.51 21.87 38.77
CA CYS A 30 -34.47 21.36 37.91
C CYS A 30 -33.11 21.30 38.64
N ALA A 31 -32.77 22.33 39.40
CA ALA A 31 -31.54 22.38 40.20
C ALA A 31 -31.52 21.30 41.28
N ALA A 32 -32.62 21.13 42.03
CA ALA A 32 -32.77 20.09 43.09
C ALA A 32 -32.65 18.65 42.53
N ASN A 33 -33.04 18.42 41.30
CA ASN A 33 -32.95 17.13 40.63
C ASN A 33 -31.75 16.93 39.71
N ASN A 34 -30.87 17.92 39.66
CA ASN A 34 -29.66 17.95 38.81
C ASN A 34 -29.97 17.66 37.33
N ILE A 35 -30.98 18.33 36.79
CA ILE A 35 -31.41 18.25 35.39
C ILE A 35 -31.45 19.63 34.75
N SER A 36 -31.32 19.69 33.43
CA SER A 36 -31.51 20.93 32.69
C SER A 36 -33.00 21.21 32.47
N ARG A 37 -33.39 22.54 32.38
CA ARG A 37 -34.73 22.94 31.95
C ARG A 37 -35.14 22.30 30.61
N LYS A 38 -34.19 22.18 29.67
CA LYS A 38 -34.42 21.50 28.39
C LYS A 38 -34.87 20.05 28.62
N THR A 39 -34.21 19.32 29.50
CA THR A 39 -34.54 17.93 29.84
C THR A 39 -35.95 17.85 30.45
N TYR A 40 -36.28 18.80 31.34
CA TYR A 40 -37.61 18.89 31.95
C TYR A 40 -38.70 19.02 30.88
N TYR A 41 -38.62 19.99 30.00
CA TYR A 41 -39.62 20.19 28.95
C TYR A 41 -39.66 19.04 27.95
N THR A 42 -38.52 18.52 27.56
CA THR A 42 -38.48 17.33 26.67
C THR A 42 -39.26 16.13 27.24
N ILE A 43 -39.19 15.91 28.55
CA ILE A 43 -39.92 14.78 29.18
C ILE A 43 -41.40 15.10 29.26
N LYS A 44 -41.80 16.35 29.58
CA LYS A 44 -43.21 16.78 29.60
C LYS A 44 -43.86 16.65 28.23
N ASP A 45 -43.20 17.19 27.18
CA ASP A 45 -43.68 17.10 25.80
C ASP A 45 -43.82 15.63 25.34
N ARG A 46 -42.85 14.82 25.71
CA ARG A 46 -42.89 13.43 25.40
C ARG A 46 -44.02 12.69 26.12
N TYR A 47 -44.30 13.07 27.36
CA TYR A 47 -45.44 12.50 28.08
C TYR A 47 -46.80 12.88 27.45
N THR A 48 -46.89 14.10 26.95
CA THR A 48 -48.07 14.56 26.21
C THR A 48 -48.30 13.75 24.93
N GLN A 49 -47.19 13.35 24.25
CA GLN A 49 -47.28 12.61 22.99
C GLN A 49 -47.41 11.07 23.17
N GLU A 50 -46.69 10.51 24.13
CA GLU A 50 -46.51 9.04 24.29
C GLU A 50 -47.14 8.49 25.55
N GLY A 51 -47.70 9.33 26.42
CA GLY A 51 -48.28 8.89 27.70
C GLY A 51 -47.26 8.20 28.61
N HIS A 52 -47.67 7.13 29.25
CA HIS A 52 -46.81 6.39 30.19
C HIS A 52 -45.52 5.80 29.58
N ALA A 53 -45.43 5.67 28.27
CA ALA A 53 -44.20 5.24 27.59
C ALA A 53 -43.02 6.21 27.83
N ALA A 54 -43.29 7.50 28.07
CA ALA A 54 -42.30 8.53 28.38
C ALA A 54 -41.53 8.26 29.68
N LEU A 55 -42.03 7.43 30.59
CA LEU A 55 -41.35 7.01 31.81
C LEU A 55 -40.06 6.22 31.53
N TYR A 56 -40.02 5.56 30.39
CA TYR A 56 -38.84 4.75 29.99
C TYR A 56 -38.04 5.45 28.91
N PRO A 57 -36.71 5.32 28.88
CA PRO A 57 -35.93 5.84 27.81
C PRO A 57 -36.27 5.14 26.50
N HIS A 58 -36.20 5.86 25.37
CA HIS A 58 -36.24 5.21 24.07
C HIS A 58 -35.07 4.20 23.95
N SER A 59 -35.31 3.14 23.23
CA SER A 59 -34.24 2.20 22.86
C SER A 59 -33.15 2.94 22.13
N SER A 60 -31.91 2.80 22.60
CA SER A 60 -30.71 3.26 21.89
C SER A 60 -30.25 2.25 20.83
N ALA A 61 -31.01 1.20 20.61
CA ALA A 61 -30.72 0.23 19.57
C ALA A 61 -30.81 0.91 18.20
N PRO A 62 -29.89 0.64 17.28
CA PRO A 62 -29.97 1.18 15.93
C PRO A 62 -31.26 0.75 15.25
N HIS A 63 -31.89 1.64 14.48
CA HIS A 63 -33.11 1.35 13.71
C HIS A 63 -32.91 0.17 12.74
N ASN A 64 -31.69 0.02 12.22
CA ASN A 64 -31.27 -1.15 11.43
C ASN A 64 -30.28 -1.96 12.26
N PRO A 65 -30.71 -3.00 12.98
CA PRO A 65 -29.79 -3.84 13.75
C PRO A 65 -28.81 -4.52 12.81
N ALA A 66 -27.55 -4.67 13.25
CA ALA A 66 -26.55 -5.39 12.49
C ALA A 66 -27.03 -6.81 12.18
N THR A 67 -26.85 -7.25 10.93
CA THR A 67 -27.19 -8.61 10.50
C THR A 67 -26.50 -9.63 11.41
N TYR A 68 -27.27 -10.51 12.02
CA TYR A 68 -26.75 -11.60 12.83
C TYR A 68 -26.48 -12.81 11.95
N TYR A 69 -25.24 -13.27 11.95
CA TYR A 69 -24.82 -14.47 11.24
C TYR A 69 -24.83 -15.68 12.20
N GLY A 70 -25.75 -16.61 11.97
CA GLY A 70 -25.94 -17.81 12.79
C GLY A 70 -24.83 -18.85 12.64
N HIS A 71 -25.02 -19.99 13.29
CA HIS A 71 -24.05 -21.09 13.30
C HIS A 71 -23.72 -21.62 11.89
N LYS A 72 -24.73 -21.74 11.01
CA LYS A 72 -24.53 -22.20 9.62
C LYS A 72 -23.54 -21.34 8.85
N THR A 73 -23.67 -20.01 8.92
CA THR A 73 -22.74 -19.07 8.24
C THR A 73 -21.36 -19.14 8.84
N ARG A 74 -21.23 -19.29 10.16
CA ARG A 74 -19.92 -19.45 10.81
C ARG A 74 -19.23 -20.73 10.38
N LEU A 75 -19.95 -21.83 10.32
CA LEU A 75 -19.43 -23.12 9.83
C LEU A 75 -19.00 -23.01 8.36
N LEU A 76 -19.81 -22.39 7.52
CA LEU A 76 -19.51 -22.18 6.11
C LEU A 76 -18.19 -21.38 5.92
N VAL A 77 -18.00 -20.29 6.69
CA VAL A 77 -16.76 -19.49 6.66
C VAL A 77 -15.54 -20.35 7.01
N LEU A 78 -15.64 -21.24 8.01
CA LEU A 78 -14.56 -22.14 8.40
C LEU A 78 -14.29 -23.20 7.34
N THR A 79 -15.33 -23.79 6.77
CA THR A 79 -15.22 -24.79 5.68
C THR A 79 -14.54 -24.20 4.45
N ILE A 80 -14.92 -22.99 4.03
CA ILE A 80 -14.29 -22.29 2.92
C ILE A 80 -12.80 -22.01 3.22
N ARG A 81 -12.51 -21.55 4.45
CA ARG A 81 -11.12 -21.33 4.87
C ARG A 81 -10.29 -22.57 4.73
N ASP A 82 -10.77 -23.70 5.24
CA ASP A 82 -10.05 -24.98 5.23
C ASP A 82 -9.89 -25.49 3.79
N ARG A 83 -10.92 -25.39 2.95
CA ARG A 83 -10.85 -25.72 1.54
C ARG A 83 -9.80 -24.90 0.80
N LEU A 84 -9.77 -23.57 0.99
CA LEU A 84 -8.79 -22.69 0.37
C LEU A 84 -7.36 -23.00 0.87
N ALA A 85 -7.19 -23.26 2.17
CA ALA A 85 -5.91 -23.65 2.75
C ALA A 85 -5.39 -24.95 2.15
N ASN A 86 -6.22 -26.00 2.10
CA ASN A 86 -5.88 -27.31 1.57
C ASN A 86 -5.54 -27.27 0.07
N GLN A 87 -6.10 -26.31 -0.65
CA GLN A 87 -5.80 -26.06 -2.06
C GLN A 87 -4.62 -25.11 -2.28
N GLY A 88 -3.96 -24.62 -1.21
CA GLY A 88 -2.81 -23.71 -1.29
C GLY A 88 -3.16 -22.26 -1.66
N TRP A 89 -4.44 -21.87 -1.57
CA TRP A 89 -4.86 -20.50 -1.87
C TRP A 89 -4.88 -19.60 -0.64
N ASP A 90 -4.96 -18.28 -0.89
CA ASP A 90 -5.17 -17.30 0.18
C ASP A 90 -6.50 -17.58 0.90
N ASN A 91 -6.43 -17.80 2.22
CA ASN A 91 -7.56 -18.19 3.07
C ASN A 91 -7.91 -17.12 4.13
N GLY A 92 -7.54 -15.86 3.85
CA GLY A 92 -7.86 -14.73 4.71
C GLY A 92 -9.30 -14.22 4.53
N PRO A 93 -9.77 -13.31 5.40
CA PRO A 93 -11.15 -12.81 5.37
C PRO A 93 -11.60 -12.27 4.01
N GLN A 94 -10.72 -11.59 3.29
CA GLN A 94 -11.04 -11.04 1.98
C GLN A 94 -11.20 -12.12 0.91
N SER A 95 -10.33 -13.14 0.93
CA SER A 95 -10.39 -14.26 -0.02
C SER A 95 -11.63 -15.11 0.22
N ILE A 96 -11.98 -15.35 1.48
CA ILE A 96 -13.23 -16.05 1.86
C ILE A 96 -14.45 -15.25 1.39
N TYR A 97 -14.44 -13.92 1.59
CA TYR A 97 -15.52 -13.06 1.10
C TYR A 97 -15.72 -13.16 -0.41
N TYR A 98 -14.62 -13.11 -1.17
CA TYR A 98 -14.67 -13.24 -2.63
C TYR A 98 -15.13 -14.63 -3.06
N ASP A 99 -14.68 -15.67 -2.40
CA ASP A 99 -15.09 -17.05 -2.68
C ASP A 99 -16.61 -17.22 -2.43
N MET A 100 -17.13 -16.65 -1.35
CA MET A 100 -18.58 -16.63 -1.06
C MET A 100 -19.37 -15.79 -2.07
N LEU A 101 -18.80 -14.70 -2.57
CA LEU A 101 -19.44 -13.81 -3.54
C LEU A 101 -19.55 -14.46 -4.94
N ASP A 102 -18.57 -15.28 -5.29
CA ASP A 102 -18.46 -15.94 -6.59
C ASP A 102 -19.19 -17.30 -6.62
N ASP A 103 -19.65 -17.80 -5.47
CA ASP A 103 -20.37 -19.07 -5.35
C ASP A 103 -21.88 -18.81 -5.50
N PRO A 104 -22.51 -19.30 -6.60
CA PRO A 104 -23.93 -19.08 -6.88
C PRO A 104 -24.86 -19.77 -5.86
N ASP A 105 -24.36 -20.78 -5.14
CA ASP A 105 -25.16 -21.53 -4.15
C ASP A 105 -25.24 -20.79 -2.80
N ILE A 106 -24.45 -19.72 -2.62
CA ILE A 106 -24.46 -18.94 -1.39
C ILE A 106 -25.40 -17.74 -1.50
N THR A 107 -26.53 -17.83 -0.78
CA THR A 107 -27.56 -16.79 -0.77
C THR A 107 -27.16 -15.62 0.15
N PRO A 108 -27.33 -14.35 -0.27
CA PRO A 108 -27.17 -13.18 0.59
C PRO A 108 -28.10 -13.21 1.82
N PRO A 109 -27.71 -12.56 2.92
CA PRO A 109 -26.59 -11.62 3.04
C PRO A 109 -25.25 -12.31 3.33
N ILE A 110 -24.22 -11.95 2.54
CA ILE A 110 -22.85 -12.42 2.73
C ILE A 110 -22.14 -11.57 3.81
N PRO A 111 -21.45 -12.19 4.80
CA PRO A 111 -20.75 -11.44 5.83
C PRO A 111 -19.59 -10.62 5.24
N SER A 112 -19.47 -9.36 5.65
CA SER A 112 -18.35 -8.51 5.23
C SER A 112 -17.00 -9.09 5.68
N PRO A 113 -15.88 -8.72 5.03
CA PRO A 113 -14.54 -9.18 5.43
C PRO A 113 -14.22 -8.90 6.90
N ALA A 114 -14.70 -7.78 7.46
CA ALA A 114 -14.56 -7.46 8.88
C ALA A 114 -15.33 -8.43 9.77
N THR A 115 -16.53 -8.85 9.37
CA THR A 115 -17.32 -9.84 10.08
C THR A 115 -16.70 -11.24 9.98
N ILE A 116 -16.21 -11.63 8.80
CA ILE A 116 -15.45 -12.87 8.60
C ILE A 116 -14.20 -12.88 9.50
N ALA A 117 -13.46 -11.78 9.57
CA ALA A 117 -12.29 -11.67 10.46
C ALA A 117 -12.67 -11.89 11.94
N ARG A 118 -13.85 -11.39 12.39
CA ARG A 118 -14.35 -11.63 13.76
C ARG A 118 -14.73 -13.09 13.97
N ILE A 119 -15.37 -13.72 12.99
CA ILE A 119 -15.72 -15.15 13.06
C ILE A 119 -14.46 -16.00 13.19
N LEU A 120 -13.45 -15.77 12.34
CA LEU A 120 -12.19 -16.52 12.36
C LEU A 120 -11.43 -16.34 13.68
N ARG A 121 -11.43 -15.12 14.22
CA ARG A 121 -10.80 -14.83 15.52
C ARG A 121 -11.54 -15.54 16.66
N ALA A 122 -12.86 -15.49 16.66
CA ALA A 122 -13.68 -16.16 17.66
C ALA A 122 -13.52 -17.68 17.62
N ALA A 123 -13.24 -18.25 16.43
CA ALA A 123 -12.95 -19.69 16.27
C ALA A 123 -11.49 -20.05 16.61
N GLY A 124 -10.63 -19.09 16.97
CA GLY A 124 -9.22 -19.35 17.34
C GLY A 124 -8.32 -19.80 16.17
N VAL A 125 -8.78 -19.68 14.92
CA VAL A 125 -8.02 -20.15 13.73
C VAL A 125 -7.10 -19.09 13.12
N VAL A 126 -6.96 -17.94 13.76
CA VAL A 126 -6.08 -16.84 13.32
C VAL A 126 -5.24 -16.34 14.47
N ASP A 127 -3.94 -16.46 14.33
CA ASP A 127 -2.98 -15.90 15.28
C ASP A 127 -2.87 -14.38 15.11
N ASN A 128 -2.87 -13.66 16.22
CA ASN A 128 -2.52 -12.25 16.24
C ASN A 128 -1.02 -12.09 16.00
N ASN A 129 -0.64 -11.63 14.80
CA ASN A 129 0.75 -11.27 14.52
C ASN A 129 0.94 -9.75 14.68
N PRO A 130 1.49 -9.27 15.81
CA PRO A 130 1.67 -7.84 16.07
C PRO A 130 2.70 -7.18 15.15
N ARG A 131 3.49 -7.96 14.39
CA ARG A 131 4.47 -7.46 13.43
C ARG A 131 3.87 -7.12 12.05
N LYS A 132 2.61 -7.45 11.79
CA LYS A 132 1.94 -7.05 10.54
C LYS A 132 1.63 -5.56 10.57
N ARG A 133 2.39 -4.78 9.81
CA ARG A 133 2.10 -3.35 9.59
C ARG A 133 0.75 -3.15 8.91
N PRO A 134 -0.01 -2.09 9.24
CA PRO A 134 -1.22 -1.73 8.53
C PRO A 134 -0.94 -1.53 7.04
N ARG A 135 -1.82 -2.02 6.17
CA ARG A 135 -1.67 -1.94 4.70
C ARG A 135 -1.74 -0.51 4.16
N SER A 136 -2.31 0.42 4.91
CA SER A 136 -2.38 1.85 4.58
C SER A 136 -1.01 2.55 4.49
N ALA A 137 0.04 1.95 5.07
CA ALA A 137 1.40 2.48 5.05
C ALA A 137 2.20 2.14 3.76
N LEU A 138 1.61 1.42 2.81
CA LEU A 138 2.29 0.98 1.59
C LEU A 138 1.73 1.73 0.37
N ILE A 139 2.46 2.73 -0.12
CA ILE A 139 2.20 3.31 -1.44
C ILE A 139 2.55 2.24 -2.48
N ARG A 140 1.57 1.91 -3.30
CA ARG A 140 1.72 0.89 -4.34
C ARG A 140 2.03 1.59 -5.66
N PHE A 141 3.26 1.44 -6.12
CA PHE A 141 3.60 1.79 -7.49
C PHE A 141 3.04 0.70 -8.41
N SER A 142 2.27 1.10 -9.41
CA SER A 142 1.82 0.25 -10.49
C SER A 142 1.83 1.06 -11.77
N ARG A 143 2.26 0.47 -12.86
CA ARG A 143 2.13 1.12 -14.18
C ARG A 143 0.65 1.31 -14.47
N PRO A 144 0.26 2.42 -15.13
CA PRO A 144 -1.13 2.70 -15.43
C PRO A 144 -1.72 1.80 -16.53
N TYR A 145 -0.91 1.30 -17.44
CA TYR A 145 -1.35 0.54 -18.61
C TYR A 145 -0.76 -0.87 -18.63
N ALA A 146 -1.51 -1.82 -19.20
CA ALA A 146 -1.03 -3.16 -19.48
C ALA A 146 0.11 -3.11 -20.52
N MET A 147 0.99 -4.10 -20.53
CA MET A 147 2.13 -4.20 -21.46
C MET A 147 3.21 -3.12 -21.31
N GLN A 148 3.06 -2.15 -20.41
CA GLN A 148 4.14 -1.19 -20.16
C GLN A 148 5.34 -1.79 -19.45
N LEU A 149 5.10 -2.68 -18.49
CA LEU A 149 6.15 -3.30 -17.69
C LEU A 149 5.78 -4.72 -17.32
N TRP A 150 6.62 -5.66 -17.73
CA TRP A 150 6.59 -7.01 -17.18
C TRP A 150 7.70 -7.22 -16.18
N GLN A 151 7.45 -8.03 -15.17
CA GLN A 151 8.43 -8.42 -14.17
C GLN A 151 8.75 -9.90 -14.34
N LEU A 152 10.02 -10.22 -14.62
CA LEU A 152 10.55 -11.58 -14.64
C LEU A 152 11.33 -11.83 -13.37
N ASP A 153 11.04 -12.93 -12.72
CA ASP A 153 11.76 -13.41 -11.56
C ASP A 153 11.78 -14.95 -11.56
N ALA A 154 12.68 -15.56 -10.80
CA ALA A 154 12.76 -17.01 -10.70
C ALA A 154 13.01 -17.45 -9.26
N PHE A 155 12.57 -18.66 -8.96
CA PHE A 155 12.84 -19.29 -7.68
C PHE A 155 13.02 -20.79 -7.82
N SER A 156 13.78 -21.38 -6.90
CA SER A 156 13.98 -22.80 -6.82
C SER A 156 12.85 -23.48 -6.03
N TYR A 157 12.34 -24.59 -6.54
CA TYR A 157 11.31 -25.39 -5.87
C TYR A 157 11.76 -26.84 -5.73
N ARG A 158 11.62 -27.42 -4.52
CA ARG A 158 11.96 -28.80 -4.23
C ARG A 158 10.76 -29.73 -4.50
N LEU A 159 10.93 -30.68 -5.38
CA LEU A 159 9.91 -31.67 -5.71
C LEU A 159 9.73 -32.70 -4.57
N ALA A 160 8.50 -33.15 -4.33
CA ALA A 160 8.19 -34.19 -3.35
C ALA A 160 8.80 -35.55 -3.73
N GLY A 161 9.08 -35.79 -5.02
CA GLY A 161 9.81 -36.97 -5.51
C GLY A 161 11.32 -36.86 -5.41
N GLY A 162 11.86 -35.78 -4.88
CA GLY A 162 13.29 -35.47 -4.84
C GLY A 162 13.73 -34.62 -6.02
N GLY A 163 14.86 -33.94 -5.84
CA GLY A 163 15.40 -33.01 -6.84
C GLY A 163 14.80 -31.59 -6.67
N THR A 164 15.43 -30.66 -7.36
CA THR A 164 15.05 -29.23 -7.36
C THR A 164 14.84 -28.79 -8.80
N ILE A 165 13.82 -27.97 -9.03
CA ILE A 165 13.51 -27.33 -10.30
C ILE A 165 13.59 -25.83 -10.15
N THR A 166 13.81 -25.11 -11.24
CA THR A 166 13.71 -23.66 -11.29
C THR A 166 12.41 -23.25 -11.97
N ILE A 167 11.66 -22.35 -11.35
CA ILE A 167 10.41 -21.81 -11.88
C ILE A 167 10.63 -20.35 -12.23
N TYR A 168 10.52 -20.02 -13.52
CA TYR A 168 10.55 -18.66 -14.06
C TYR A 168 9.12 -18.14 -14.15
N HIS A 169 8.90 -16.92 -13.70
CA HIS A 169 7.57 -16.35 -13.62
C HIS A 169 7.57 -14.93 -14.18
N VAL A 170 6.68 -14.64 -15.11
CA VAL A 170 6.54 -13.32 -15.75
C VAL A 170 5.14 -12.78 -15.49
N VAL A 171 5.08 -11.62 -14.88
CA VAL A 171 3.81 -10.97 -14.48
C VAL A 171 3.75 -9.54 -15.02
N ASP A 172 2.62 -9.15 -15.56
CA ASP A 172 2.35 -7.75 -15.92
C ASP A 172 2.17 -6.88 -14.67
N ASP A 173 2.87 -5.74 -14.62
CA ASP A 173 2.91 -4.87 -13.44
C ASP A 173 1.58 -4.18 -13.16
N ALA A 174 0.83 -3.78 -14.18
CA ALA A 174 -0.43 -3.08 -14.05
C ALA A 174 -1.56 -4.02 -13.61
N THR A 175 -1.70 -5.12 -14.31
CA THR A 175 -2.84 -6.04 -14.24
C THR A 175 -2.62 -7.22 -13.29
N ARG A 176 -1.39 -7.48 -12.89
CA ARG A 176 -0.99 -8.71 -12.17
C ARG A 176 -1.21 -9.99 -12.97
N TYR A 177 -1.47 -9.88 -14.27
CA TYR A 177 -1.69 -11.02 -15.13
C TYR A 177 -0.40 -11.84 -15.27
N ASP A 178 -0.47 -13.14 -14.97
CA ASP A 178 0.61 -14.08 -15.23
C ASP A 178 0.67 -14.33 -16.73
N VAL A 179 1.59 -13.66 -17.41
CA VAL A 179 1.80 -13.78 -18.86
C VAL A 179 2.68 -14.99 -19.20
N GLY A 180 3.42 -15.55 -18.23
CA GLY A 180 4.26 -16.70 -18.48
C GLY A 180 4.86 -17.31 -17.22
N THR A 181 4.73 -18.62 -17.11
CA THR A 181 5.44 -19.40 -16.09
C THR A 181 6.08 -20.61 -16.75
N TYR A 182 7.35 -20.85 -16.46
CA TYR A 182 8.12 -21.94 -17.06
C TYR A 182 8.91 -22.70 -16.00
N CYS A 183 8.81 -24.05 -16.00
CA CYS A 183 9.55 -24.90 -15.10
C CYS A 183 10.70 -25.60 -15.85
N ALA A 184 11.92 -25.43 -15.36
CA ALA A 184 13.16 -26.06 -15.87
C ALA A 184 13.74 -27.04 -14.85
N ALA A 185 14.44 -28.06 -15.34
CA ALA A 185 15.17 -29.00 -14.49
C ALA A 185 16.49 -28.44 -13.97
N ASP A 186 17.07 -27.51 -14.72
CA ASP A 186 18.36 -26.92 -14.44
C ASP A 186 18.25 -25.80 -13.40
N SER A 187 19.38 -25.47 -12.79
CA SER A 187 19.49 -24.24 -11.98
C SER A 187 19.22 -23.01 -12.82
N GLU A 188 18.92 -21.89 -12.14
CA GLU A 188 18.64 -20.61 -12.79
C GLU A 188 19.68 -20.25 -13.85
N ASN A 189 19.19 -19.99 -15.08
CA ASN A 189 20.05 -19.65 -16.23
C ASN A 189 19.31 -18.76 -17.23
N SER A 190 20.10 -18.02 -18.04
CA SER A 190 19.58 -17.08 -19.03
C SER A 190 18.81 -17.75 -20.19
N THR A 191 19.18 -18.99 -20.55
CA THR A 191 18.56 -19.70 -21.68
C THR A 191 17.10 -20.05 -21.36
N ASP A 192 16.82 -20.59 -20.18
CA ASP A 192 15.47 -20.95 -19.76
C ASP A 192 14.63 -19.70 -19.48
N ALA A 193 15.25 -18.63 -18.97
CA ALA A 193 14.60 -17.32 -18.87
C ALA A 193 14.14 -16.80 -20.24
N CYS A 194 15.01 -16.88 -21.26
CA CYS A 194 14.65 -16.50 -22.62
C CYS A 194 13.56 -17.39 -23.22
N ARG A 195 13.54 -18.70 -22.89
CA ARG A 195 12.45 -19.61 -23.30
C ARG A 195 11.12 -19.22 -22.69
N CYS A 196 11.12 -18.83 -21.40
CA CYS A 196 9.93 -18.33 -20.73
C CYS A 196 9.41 -17.06 -21.41
N LEU A 197 10.30 -16.09 -21.64
CA LEU A 197 9.97 -14.82 -22.30
C LEU A 197 9.51 -15.04 -23.76
N ALA A 198 10.17 -15.91 -24.52
CA ALA A 198 9.76 -16.19 -25.90
C ALA A 198 8.31 -16.63 -25.98
N ARG A 199 7.92 -17.60 -25.15
CA ARG A 199 6.53 -18.08 -25.09
C ARG A 199 5.53 -16.98 -24.71
N ALA A 200 5.91 -16.14 -23.75
CA ALA A 200 5.08 -15.02 -23.31
C ALA A 200 4.93 -13.97 -24.44
N PHE A 201 6.04 -13.64 -25.12
CA PHE A 201 6.06 -12.69 -26.24
C PHE A 201 5.27 -13.20 -27.44
N ASP A 202 5.40 -14.48 -27.76
CA ASP A 202 4.65 -15.11 -28.86
C ASP A 202 3.13 -15.13 -28.60
N THR A 203 2.74 -15.25 -27.32
CA THR A 203 1.31 -15.36 -26.95
C THR A 203 0.65 -13.99 -26.76
N TYR A 204 1.32 -13.04 -26.14
CA TYR A 204 0.71 -11.77 -25.69
C TYR A 204 1.34 -10.54 -26.35
N GLY A 205 2.40 -10.69 -27.13
CA GLY A 205 3.17 -9.58 -27.67
C GLY A 205 4.30 -9.15 -26.73
N VAL A 206 5.08 -8.17 -27.16
CA VAL A 206 6.28 -7.68 -26.47
C VAL A 206 5.93 -6.47 -25.61
N PRO A 207 6.26 -6.44 -24.30
CA PRO A 207 6.04 -5.26 -23.46
C PRO A 207 7.04 -4.16 -23.77
N GLN A 208 6.76 -2.91 -23.36
CA GLN A 208 7.72 -1.83 -23.49
C GLN A 208 8.97 -2.06 -22.65
N GLN A 209 8.79 -2.54 -21.41
CA GLN A 209 9.87 -2.73 -20.44
C GLN A 209 9.81 -4.10 -19.77
N LEU A 210 10.98 -4.63 -19.47
CA LEU A 210 11.15 -5.84 -18.68
C LEU A 210 11.99 -5.53 -17.44
N LEU A 211 11.39 -5.69 -16.27
CA LEU A 211 12.09 -5.59 -14.98
C LEU A 211 12.55 -6.98 -14.56
N THR A 212 13.83 -7.09 -14.25
CA THR A 212 14.42 -8.30 -13.64
C THR A 212 15.13 -7.93 -12.35
N ASP A 213 15.36 -8.93 -11.51
CA ASP A 213 16.27 -8.75 -10.39
C ASP A 213 17.72 -8.56 -10.89
N ASN A 214 18.64 -8.31 -9.94
CA ASN A 214 20.06 -8.15 -10.26
C ASN A 214 20.83 -9.50 -10.24
N GLY A 215 20.13 -10.60 -10.40
CA GLY A 215 20.71 -11.92 -10.52
C GLY A 215 21.64 -12.04 -11.73
N THR A 216 22.70 -12.81 -11.62
CA THR A 216 23.72 -12.96 -12.68
C THR A 216 23.14 -13.54 -13.96
N ALA A 217 22.05 -14.27 -13.90
CA ALA A 217 21.35 -14.82 -15.04
C ALA A 217 20.55 -13.78 -15.84
N PHE A 218 19.98 -12.76 -15.17
CA PHE A 218 19.02 -11.84 -15.77
C PHE A 218 19.60 -10.46 -16.06
N ASN A 219 20.38 -9.89 -15.14
CA ASN A 219 20.86 -8.53 -15.27
C ASN A 219 22.24 -8.34 -14.65
N GLN A 220 23.22 -7.99 -15.47
CA GLN A 220 24.58 -7.67 -15.06
C GLN A 220 24.99 -6.22 -15.35
N SER A 221 24.02 -5.33 -15.59
CA SER A 221 24.28 -3.92 -15.90
C SER A 221 25.20 -3.25 -14.88
N ARG A 222 25.10 -3.63 -13.60
CA ARG A 222 25.98 -3.14 -12.53
C ARG A 222 27.44 -3.56 -12.68
N ARG A 223 27.71 -4.63 -13.42
CA ARG A 223 29.05 -5.12 -13.73
C ARG A 223 29.52 -4.66 -15.10
N GLY A 224 28.78 -3.73 -15.73
CA GLY A 224 29.09 -3.23 -17.07
C GLY A 224 28.93 -4.29 -18.16
N ARG A 225 28.12 -5.33 -17.93
CA ARG A 225 27.90 -6.42 -18.89
C ARG A 225 26.43 -6.52 -19.25
N VAL A 226 26.15 -6.81 -20.52
CA VAL A 226 24.83 -7.11 -21.05
C VAL A 226 24.62 -8.62 -21.04
N THR A 227 23.56 -9.08 -20.39
CA THR A 227 23.21 -10.51 -20.35
C THR A 227 22.49 -10.97 -21.62
N ILE A 228 22.40 -12.29 -21.80
CA ILE A 228 21.62 -12.88 -22.90
C ILE A 228 20.15 -12.46 -22.80
N VAL A 229 19.57 -12.38 -21.60
CA VAL A 229 18.17 -11.95 -21.40
C VAL A 229 17.96 -10.49 -21.81
N GLN A 230 18.89 -9.60 -21.45
CA GLN A 230 18.83 -8.18 -21.84
C GLN A 230 18.91 -8.00 -23.36
N ARG A 231 19.84 -8.73 -24.01
CA ARG A 231 19.97 -8.71 -25.47
C ARG A 231 18.72 -9.27 -26.14
N PHE A 232 18.24 -10.42 -25.68
CA PHE A 232 17.02 -11.04 -26.19
C PHE A 232 15.80 -10.12 -26.15
N ALA A 233 15.64 -9.38 -25.05
CA ALA A 233 14.57 -8.40 -24.89
C ALA A 233 14.77 -7.18 -25.81
N ALA A 234 15.99 -6.63 -25.85
CA ALA A 234 16.34 -5.46 -26.67
C ALA A 234 16.15 -5.72 -28.17
N ASP A 235 16.59 -6.87 -28.68
CA ASP A 235 16.43 -7.29 -30.10
C ASP A 235 14.94 -7.30 -30.54
N ARG A 236 14.03 -7.46 -29.56
CA ARG A 236 12.56 -7.48 -29.79
C ARG A 236 11.87 -6.17 -29.44
N GLY A 237 12.64 -5.12 -29.13
CA GLY A 237 12.12 -3.80 -28.81
C GLY A 237 11.68 -3.62 -27.35
N CYS A 238 12.03 -4.55 -26.47
CA CYS A 238 11.73 -4.44 -25.04
C CYS A 238 12.94 -3.88 -24.28
N GLN A 239 12.74 -2.76 -23.58
CA GLN A 239 13.81 -2.17 -22.76
C GLN A 239 13.98 -2.94 -21.45
N ALA A 240 15.11 -3.63 -21.28
CA ALA A 240 15.44 -4.28 -20.02
C ALA A 240 15.87 -3.24 -18.97
N ILE A 241 15.20 -3.25 -17.82
CA ILE A 241 15.52 -2.37 -16.68
C ILE A 241 15.89 -3.22 -15.46
N ALA A 242 16.87 -2.73 -14.69
CA ALA A 242 17.31 -3.37 -13.46
C ALA A 242 16.49 -2.90 -12.26
N GLY A 243 16.16 -3.81 -11.35
CA GLY A 243 15.61 -3.44 -10.04
C GLY A 243 16.61 -2.56 -9.28
N ARG A 244 16.14 -1.43 -8.71
CA ARG A 244 16.99 -0.59 -7.85
C ARG A 244 17.26 -1.31 -6.53
N VAL A 245 18.50 -1.25 -6.01
CA VAL A 245 18.96 -1.96 -4.80
C VAL A 245 18.15 -1.63 -3.56
N ASP A 246 17.60 -0.43 -3.44
CA ASP A 246 16.93 0.06 -2.23
C ASP A 246 15.41 0.29 -2.43
N HIS A 247 14.79 -0.37 -3.41
CA HIS A 247 13.34 -0.33 -3.61
C HIS A 247 12.68 -1.70 -3.46
N PRO A 248 12.51 -2.20 -2.23
CA PRO A 248 11.85 -3.49 -1.97
C PRO A 248 10.39 -3.52 -2.43
N GLN A 249 9.81 -2.37 -2.71
CA GLN A 249 8.40 -2.27 -3.14
C GLN A 249 8.15 -2.76 -4.57
N THR A 250 9.12 -2.66 -5.46
CA THR A 250 9.03 -3.19 -6.84
C THR A 250 9.13 -4.71 -6.87
N GLN A 251 9.94 -5.31 -6.02
CA GLN A 251 10.11 -6.76 -5.90
C GLN A 251 9.01 -7.42 -5.04
N GLY A 252 8.43 -6.71 -4.08
CA GLY A 252 7.38 -7.25 -3.21
C GLY A 252 6.08 -7.68 -3.91
N LYS A 253 5.91 -7.35 -5.19
CA LYS A 253 4.77 -7.79 -6.01
C LYS A 253 5.00 -9.21 -6.52
N THR A 254 6.16 -9.44 -7.14
CA THR A 254 6.59 -10.74 -7.66
C THR A 254 6.78 -11.72 -6.52
N GLU A 255 7.40 -11.29 -5.43
CA GLU A 255 7.57 -12.10 -4.21
C GLU A 255 6.23 -12.64 -3.67
N ARG A 256 5.17 -11.82 -3.62
CA ARG A 256 3.84 -12.31 -3.21
C ARG A 256 3.23 -13.29 -4.18
N CYS A 257 3.45 -13.09 -5.47
CA CYS A 257 3.00 -14.01 -6.50
C CYS A 257 3.71 -15.36 -6.34
N HIS A 258 5.02 -15.35 -6.13
CA HIS A 258 5.82 -16.54 -5.83
C HIS A 258 5.36 -17.25 -4.57
N GLN A 259 5.11 -16.52 -3.48
CA GLN A 259 4.57 -17.12 -2.25
C GLN A 259 3.22 -17.81 -2.47
N THR A 260 2.37 -17.26 -3.35
CA THR A 260 1.08 -17.88 -3.68
C THR A 260 1.29 -19.16 -4.51
N LEU A 261 2.16 -19.09 -5.53
CA LEU A 261 2.50 -20.25 -6.36
C LEU A 261 3.19 -21.34 -5.52
N GLN A 262 4.13 -20.99 -4.66
CA GLN A 262 4.78 -21.94 -3.75
C GLN A 262 3.76 -22.67 -2.86
N ARG A 263 2.86 -21.94 -2.19
CA ARG A 263 1.81 -22.55 -1.35
C ARG A 263 0.90 -23.48 -2.15
N PHE A 264 0.57 -23.09 -3.39
CA PHE A 264 -0.22 -23.92 -4.27
C PHE A 264 0.51 -25.21 -4.62
N LEU A 265 1.79 -25.13 -4.99
CA LEU A 265 2.61 -26.32 -5.27
C LEU A 265 2.84 -27.18 -4.01
N ASP A 266 3.02 -26.57 -2.84
CA ASP A 266 3.17 -27.28 -1.56
C ASP A 266 1.89 -28.07 -1.20
N ALA A 267 0.72 -27.55 -1.54
CA ALA A 267 -0.55 -28.26 -1.35
C ALA A 267 -0.71 -29.46 -2.31
N HIS A 268 -0.16 -29.36 -3.53
CA HIS A 268 -0.29 -30.38 -4.57
C HIS A 268 0.89 -31.36 -4.65
N GLN A 269 2.01 -31.01 -4.00
CA GLN A 269 3.23 -31.84 -3.86
C GLN A 269 3.68 -32.52 -5.15
N PRO A 270 4.02 -31.78 -6.23
CA PRO A 270 4.47 -32.38 -7.47
C PRO A 270 5.73 -33.24 -7.25
N ARG A 271 5.71 -34.46 -7.77
CA ARG A 271 6.81 -35.45 -7.62
C ARG A 271 7.81 -35.42 -8.77
N SER A 272 7.45 -34.77 -9.88
CA SER A 272 8.29 -34.67 -11.08
C SER A 272 8.12 -33.33 -11.77
N LEU A 273 9.08 -32.97 -12.64
CA LEU A 273 9.01 -31.78 -13.48
C LEU A 273 7.72 -31.76 -14.35
N ALA A 274 7.31 -32.90 -14.88
CA ALA A 274 6.09 -33.00 -15.67
C ALA A 274 4.83 -32.69 -14.85
N GLN A 275 4.76 -33.19 -13.62
CA GLN A 275 3.68 -32.84 -12.69
C GLN A 275 3.73 -31.38 -12.29
N ALA A 276 4.90 -30.80 -12.00
CA ALA A 276 5.06 -29.41 -11.66
C ALA A 276 4.57 -28.50 -12.81
N ARG A 277 4.93 -28.81 -14.05
CA ARG A 277 4.45 -28.06 -15.23
C ARG A 277 2.94 -28.09 -15.34
N ARG A 278 2.30 -29.22 -15.13
CA ARG A 278 0.83 -29.34 -15.15
C ARG A 278 0.20 -28.50 -14.04
N TRP A 279 0.66 -28.62 -12.81
CA TRP A 279 0.12 -27.82 -11.71
C TRP A 279 0.34 -26.32 -11.87
N VAL A 280 1.44 -25.91 -12.49
CA VAL A 280 1.70 -24.50 -12.80
C VAL A 280 0.70 -23.97 -13.83
N GLU A 281 0.33 -24.73 -14.86
CA GLU A 281 -0.71 -24.33 -15.81
C GLU A 281 -2.09 -24.21 -15.13
N ASP A 282 -2.45 -25.16 -14.27
CA ASP A 282 -3.69 -25.11 -13.48
C ASP A 282 -3.69 -23.89 -12.53
N PHE A 283 -2.53 -23.59 -11.93
CA PHE A 283 -2.36 -22.38 -11.13
C PHE A 283 -2.60 -21.12 -11.95
N ARG A 284 -1.95 -20.98 -13.12
CA ARG A 284 -2.06 -19.80 -13.98
C ARG A 284 -3.51 -19.54 -14.41
N ASP A 285 -4.22 -20.58 -14.83
CA ASP A 285 -5.63 -20.44 -15.20
C ASP A 285 -6.46 -19.89 -14.03
N ARG A 286 -6.37 -20.53 -12.88
CA ARG A 286 -7.13 -20.08 -11.69
C ARG A 286 -6.66 -18.72 -11.17
N TYR A 287 -5.34 -18.47 -11.17
CA TYR A 287 -4.77 -17.20 -10.74
C TYR A 287 -5.27 -16.04 -11.60
N ASN A 288 -5.22 -16.19 -12.92
CA ASN A 288 -5.65 -15.14 -13.83
C ASN A 288 -7.17 -14.96 -13.83
N ARG A 289 -7.95 -16.02 -13.84
CA ARG A 289 -9.40 -15.96 -14.10
C ARG A 289 -10.27 -15.92 -12.85
N LYS A 290 -9.81 -16.49 -11.74
CA LYS A 290 -10.65 -16.66 -10.54
C LYS A 290 -10.13 -15.92 -9.32
N ARG A 291 -8.81 -15.71 -9.19
CA ARG A 291 -8.26 -15.07 -8.02
C ARG A 291 -8.47 -13.56 -8.07
N ARG A 292 -9.34 -13.05 -7.20
CA ARG A 292 -9.56 -11.61 -7.07
C ARG A 292 -8.44 -10.93 -6.28
N HIS A 293 -7.97 -9.79 -6.75
CA HIS A 293 -6.89 -9.03 -6.15
C HIS A 293 -7.38 -7.74 -5.48
N GLN A 294 -6.93 -7.52 -4.23
CA GLN A 294 -7.24 -6.27 -3.52
C GLN A 294 -6.61 -5.04 -4.19
N SER A 295 -5.42 -5.20 -4.79
CA SER A 295 -4.77 -4.12 -5.53
C SER A 295 -5.46 -3.77 -6.85
N LEU A 296 -6.35 -4.63 -7.33
CA LEU A 296 -7.18 -4.42 -8.50
C LEU A 296 -8.65 -4.13 -8.11
N HIS A 297 -8.85 -3.60 -6.91
CA HIS A 297 -10.19 -3.29 -6.37
C HIS A 297 -11.17 -4.48 -6.39
N GLY A 298 -10.65 -5.69 -6.30
CA GLY A 298 -11.44 -6.93 -6.32
C GLY A 298 -11.65 -7.53 -7.71
N ALA A 299 -11.08 -6.95 -8.76
CA ALA A 299 -11.04 -7.58 -10.07
C ALA A 299 -10.05 -8.75 -10.09
N THR A 300 -10.25 -9.68 -11.02
CA THR A 300 -9.25 -10.71 -11.35
C THR A 300 -8.17 -10.12 -12.26
N PRO A 301 -6.97 -10.73 -12.34
CA PRO A 301 -5.96 -10.32 -13.32
C PRO A 301 -6.48 -10.32 -14.76
N GLN A 302 -7.31 -11.31 -15.15
CA GLN A 302 -7.94 -11.36 -16.48
C GLN A 302 -8.84 -10.15 -16.71
N GLN A 303 -9.73 -9.82 -15.78
CA GLN A 303 -10.60 -8.64 -15.88
C GLN A 303 -9.80 -7.34 -16.01
N ALA A 304 -8.70 -7.22 -15.24
CA ALA A 304 -7.82 -6.06 -15.34
C ALA A 304 -7.07 -6.02 -16.68
N TRP A 305 -6.60 -7.16 -17.16
CA TRP A 305 -5.95 -7.30 -18.47
C TRP A 305 -6.87 -6.89 -19.60
N ASP A 306 -8.10 -7.37 -19.61
CA ASP A 306 -9.08 -7.10 -20.65
C ASP A 306 -9.61 -5.65 -20.63
N SER A 307 -9.60 -5.00 -19.46
CA SER A 307 -10.16 -3.66 -19.29
C SER A 307 -9.15 -2.52 -19.43
N LEU A 308 -7.86 -2.75 -19.16
CA LEU A 308 -6.83 -1.73 -19.27
C LEU A 308 -6.36 -1.59 -20.73
N GLU A 309 -6.01 -0.37 -21.09
CA GLU A 309 -5.35 -0.10 -22.37
C GLU A 309 -4.00 -0.78 -22.43
N HIS A 310 -3.67 -1.40 -23.57
CA HIS A 310 -2.43 -2.11 -23.78
C HIS A 310 -1.42 -1.23 -24.51
N HIS A 311 -0.26 -1.06 -23.91
CA HIS A 311 0.86 -0.30 -24.45
C HIS A 311 2.05 -1.22 -24.75
N PRO A 312 1.98 -2.05 -25.81
CA PRO A 312 3.10 -2.92 -26.18
C PRO A 312 4.29 -2.13 -26.73
N SER A 313 5.41 -2.79 -26.85
CA SER A 313 6.56 -2.29 -27.59
C SER A 313 6.22 -2.03 -29.08
N THR A 314 6.92 -1.09 -29.68
CA THR A 314 6.84 -0.84 -31.12
C THR A 314 7.55 -1.92 -31.95
N GLY A 315 8.23 -2.87 -31.31
CA GLY A 315 9.00 -3.93 -31.96
C GLY A 315 10.35 -3.48 -32.56
N LYS A 316 10.67 -2.19 -32.49
CA LYS A 316 11.98 -1.68 -32.94
C LYS A 316 13.04 -2.05 -31.92
N PRO A 317 14.17 -2.68 -32.35
CA PRO A 317 15.25 -3.03 -31.42
C PRO A 317 15.70 -1.81 -30.60
N VAL A 318 15.94 -2.03 -29.32
CA VAL A 318 16.47 -1.02 -28.39
C VAL A 318 17.99 -1.07 -28.46
N PRO A 319 18.69 0.07 -28.69
CA PRO A 319 20.15 0.11 -28.66
C PRO A 319 20.67 -0.43 -27.32
N LEU A 320 21.71 -1.26 -27.36
CA LEU A 320 22.30 -1.82 -26.13
C LEU A 320 22.97 -0.77 -25.26
N ASP A 321 23.40 0.34 -25.86
CA ASP A 321 23.98 1.49 -25.18
C ASP A 321 22.93 2.25 -24.32
N ASP A 322 21.66 2.14 -24.66
CA ASP A 322 20.54 2.70 -23.88
C ASP A 322 20.11 1.81 -22.71
N ILE A 323 20.70 0.61 -22.58
CA ILE A 323 20.53 -0.21 -21.39
C ILE A 323 21.41 0.37 -20.29
N PRO A 324 20.84 0.87 -19.17
CA PRO A 324 21.63 1.50 -18.12
C PRO A 324 22.68 0.53 -17.58
N THR A 325 23.91 0.65 -18.02
CA THR A 325 25.07 -0.08 -17.48
C THR A 325 25.69 0.79 -16.39
N THR A 326 25.82 0.27 -15.19
CA THR A 326 26.35 1.00 -14.02
C THR A 326 27.89 1.12 -14.07
N SER A 327 28.50 1.28 -15.23
CA SER A 327 29.97 1.43 -15.34
C SER A 327 30.46 2.86 -15.20
N THR A 328 29.61 3.82 -14.86
CA THR A 328 30.02 5.24 -14.72
C THR A 328 29.82 5.82 -13.33
N THR A 329 29.96 5.02 -12.27
CA THR A 329 29.73 5.59 -10.94
C THR A 329 30.70 5.11 -9.85
N THR A 330 31.98 4.94 -10.17
CA THR A 330 32.99 4.81 -9.10
C THR A 330 33.88 6.07 -9.00
N THR A 331 33.67 7.07 -9.86
CA THR A 331 34.41 8.35 -9.76
C THR A 331 33.52 9.59 -9.72
N ALA A 332 32.19 9.43 -9.80
CA ALA A 332 31.22 10.53 -9.79
C ALA A 332 30.44 10.67 -8.48
N ALA A 333 30.81 9.95 -7.42
CA ALA A 333 30.22 10.13 -6.10
C ALA A 333 30.64 11.43 -5.40
N SER A 334 31.51 12.25 -6.04
CA SER A 334 31.89 13.57 -5.52
C SER A 334 31.61 14.76 -6.46
N GLN A 335 31.06 14.57 -7.68
CA GLN A 335 30.87 15.67 -8.61
C GLN A 335 29.57 15.69 -9.45
N ALA A 336 28.55 14.90 -9.16
CA ALA A 336 27.28 14.98 -9.91
C ALA A 336 26.17 15.59 -9.08
N ALA A 337 26.34 16.85 -8.70
CA ALA A 337 25.23 17.74 -8.36
C ALA A 337 25.20 18.87 -9.42
N GLY A 338 25.02 18.52 -10.65
CA GLY A 338 24.93 19.49 -11.73
C GLY A 338 24.56 18.80 -13.00
N THR A 339 23.29 18.57 -13.22
CA THR A 339 22.78 18.34 -14.57
C THR A 339 21.39 18.94 -14.68
N THR A 340 21.32 19.87 -15.58
CA THR A 340 20.20 20.57 -16.15
C THR A 340 19.00 19.64 -16.38
N ALA A 341 17.87 20.10 -15.86
CA ALA A 341 16.56 19.53 -16.06
C ALA A 341 16.07 19.85 -17.48
N ASP A 342 15.70 18.81 -18.20
CA ASP A 342 14.57 18.94 -19.13
C ASP A 342 13.33 18.46 -18.40
N ALA A 343 12.47 19.40 -18.09
CA ALA A 343 11.31 19.22 -17.25
C ALA A 343 10.13 18.74 -18.08
N ASN A 344 9.66 17.53 -17.78
CA ASN A 344 8.30 17.14 -18.07
C ASN A 344 7.52 17.08 -16.75
N PRO A 345 6.35 17.77 -16.60
CA PRO A 345 5.76 18.10 -15.31
C PRO A 345 4.96 16.96 -14.62
N GLU A 346 5.18 15.70 -14.94
CA GLU A 346 4.60 14.57 -14.22
C GLU A 346 5.67 13.79 -13.43
N GLN A 347 6.30 14.47 -12.46
CA GLN A 347 7.26 13.80 -11.59
C GLN A 347 6.55 13.20 -10.38
N HIS A 348 6.47 11.88 -10.36
CA HIS A 348 6.06 11.11 -9.19
C HIS A 348 7.01 11.36 -8.00
N PRO A 349 6.49 11.54 -6.77
CA PRO A 349 7.31 11.82 -5.60
C PRO A 349 8.32 10.68 -5.34
N LYS A 350 9.59 11.04 -5.16
CA LYS A 350 10.68 10.10 -4.92
C LYS A 350 10.78 9.78 -3.43
N LEU A 351 10.73 8.51 -3.06
CA LEU A 351 10.98 8.10 -1.69
C LEU A 351 12.45 8.31 -1.32
N MET A 352 12.70 8.98 -0.21
CA MET A 352 14.02 9.36 0.27
C MET A 352 14.14 9.03 1.76
N ARG A 353 15.23 8.39 2.15
CA ARG A 353 15.56 8.18 3.56
C ARG A 353 16.65 9.16 3.99
N LEU A 354 16.35 10.01 4.97
CA LEU A 354 17.35 10.85 5.60
C LEU A 354 18.17 10.02 6.59
N GLN A 355 19.48 9.97 6.39
CA GLN A 355 20.38 9.21 7.25
C GLN A 355 20.35 9.70 8.70
N ARG A 356 20.51 8.80 9.67
CA ARG A 356 20.51 9.09 11.10
C ARG A 356 21.91 9.59 11.54
N SER A 357 22.35 10.72 11.02
CA SER A 357 23.62 11.34 11.37
C SER A 357 23.39 12.72 11.97
N ALA A 358 24.19 13.11 12.93
CA ALA A 358 24.13 14.45 13.55
C ALA A 358 24.43 15.60 12.56
N LYS A 359 24.85 15.26 11.33
CA LYS A 359 25.23 16.20 10.26
C LYS A 359 24.50 15.91 8.95
N THR A 360 23.26 15.41 9.01
CA THR A 360 22.48 15.14 7.78
C THR A 360 22.25 16.44 7.01
N ARG A 361 22.61 16.41 5.74
CA ARG A 361 22.57 17.57 4.84
C ARG A 361 21.77 17.22 3.58
N ILE A 362 21.03 18.20 3.09
CA ILE A 362 20.45 18.18 1.74
C ILE A 362 21.33 19.06 0.86
N ASN A 363 21.79 18.51 -0.26
CA ASN A 363 22.64 19.23 -1.21
C ASN A 363 21.78 19.94 -2.25
N PHE A 364 22.02 21.24 -2.41
CA PHE A 364 21.49 22.07 -3.48
C PHE A 364 22.65 22.61 -4.32
N PRO A 365 22.43 23.06 -5.54
CA PRO A 365 23.53 23.51 -6.44
C PRO A 365 24.51 24.50 -5.80
N ASN A 366 23.99 25.42 -4.99
CA ASN A 366 24.79 26.50 -4.40
C ASN A 366 24.98 26.39 -2.88
N TYR A 367 24.31 25.43 -2.19
CA TYR A 367 24.35 25.33 -0.73
C TYR A 367 24.16 23.90 -0.25
N GLN A 368 24.72 23.60 0.91
CA GLN A 368 24.35 22.42 1.70
C GLN A 368 23.48 22.85 2.87
N VAL A 369 22.29 22.30 2.98
CA VAL A 369 21.34 22.64 4.05
C VAL A 369 21.35 21.57 5.12
N THR A 370 21.74 21.92 6.35
CA THR A 370 21.67 21.02 7.50
C THR A 370 20.25 20.94 8.00
N VAL A 371 19.69 19.73 8.05
CA VAL A 371 18.34 19.49 8.55
C VAL A 371 18.35 19.13 10.04
N PRO A 372 17.25 19.44 10.77
CA PRO A 372 17.13 19.09 12.17
C PRO A 372 17.15 17.57 12.40
N GLN A 373 17.78 17.15 13.51
CA GLN A 373 17.92 15.73 13.85
C GLN A 373 16.58 15.00 14.01
N LYS A 374 15.51 15.74 14.34
CA LYS A 374 14.14 15.24 14.46
C LYS A 374 13.64 14.51 13.23
N ILE A 375 14.02 14.99 12.03
CA ILE A 375 13.59 14.41 10.75
C ILE A 375 14.58 13.40 10.18
N CYS A 376 15.71 13.15 10.86
CA CYS A 376 16.71 12.20 10.42
C CYS A 376 16.35 10.76 10.80
N GLY A 377 16.67 9.80 9.91
CA GLY A 377 16.42 8.37 10.13
C GLY A 377 15.02 7.89 9.76
N LYS A 378 14.19 8.76 9.21
CA LYS A 378 12.85 8.47 8.69
C LYS A 378 12.83 8.45 7.16
N GLU A 379 11.78 7.90 6.60
CA GLU A 379 11.51 7.87 5.17
C GLU A 379 10.53 8.97 4.78
N TYR A 380 10.80 9.66 3.66
CA TYR A 380 10.01 10.77 3.17
C TYR A 380 9.77 10.64 1.67
N TYR A 381 8.62 11.13 1.21
CA TYR A 381 8.39 11.35 -0.22
C TYR A 381 8.94 12.71 -0.59
N LEU A 382 9.87 12.72 -1.54
CA LEU A 382 10.46 13.93 -2.08
C LEU A 382 9.67 14.39 -3.29
N VAL A 383 9.15 15.60 -3.23
CA VAL A 383 8.67 16.38 -4.38
C VAL A 383 9.71 17.46 -4.63
N HIS A 384 10.33 17.44 -5.82
CA HIS A 384 11.32 18.41 -6.25
C HIS A 384 10.89 18.97 -7.59
N THR A 385 10.48 20.23 -7.58
CA THR A 385 10.06 21.00 -8.76
C THR A 385 11.02 22.18 -8.97
N GLU A 386 10.80 22.97 -10.00
CA GLU A 386 11.55 24.21 -10.21
C GLU A 386 11.33 25.25 -9.09
N HIS A 387 10.22 25.16 -8.39
CA HIS A 387 9.77 26.15 -7.41
C HIS A 387 9.89 25.69 -5.96
N GLU A 388 9.99 24.39 -5.72
CA GLU A 388 10.05 23.87 -4.36
C GLU A 388 10.73 22.51 -4.24
N TYR A 389 11.29 22.31 -3.04
CA TYR A 389 11.77 21.03 -2.52
C TYR A 389 10.92 20.70 -1.28
N ALA A 390 10.10 19.65 -1.35
CA ALA A 390 9.20 19.28 -0.27
C ALA A 390 9.39 17.82 0.13
N LEU A 391 9.38 17.56 1.43
CA LEU A 391 9.39 16.22 2.01
C LEU A 391 8.06 15.98 2.71
N PHE A 392 7.39 14.91 2.30
CA PHE A 392 6.18 14.42 2.96
C PHE A 392 6.52 13.19 3.79
N ASP A 393 5.97 13.09 4.98
CA ASP A 393 6.23 11.97 5.89
C ASP A 393 5.79 10.65 5.24
N GLY A 394 6.66 9.64 5.29
CA GLY A 394 6.40 8.33 4.69
C GLY A 394 5.30 7.54 5.39
N ASP A 395 4.98 7.88 6.63
CA ASP A 395 3.98 7.18 7.45
C ASP A 395 2.58 7.78 7.29
N ASP A 396 2.44 9.10 7.34
CA ASP A 396 1.13 9.80 7.32
C ASP A 396 0.88 10.64 6.05
N GLY A 397 1.88 10.76 5.17
CA GLY A 397 1.78 11.51 3.91
C GLY A 397 1.68 13.03 4.08
N GLN A 398 1.84 13.56 5.30
CA GLN A 398 1.75 14.99 5.54
C GLN A 398 3.07 15.71 5.24
N LEU A 399 2.96 16.98 4.84
CA LEU A 399 4.13 17.82 4.58
C LEU A 399 4.97 17.96 5.85
N MET A 400 6.24 17.56 5.78
CA MET A 400 7.20 17.63 6.87
C MET A 400 8.18 18.79 6.73
N LEU A 401 8.69 18.99 5.54
CA LEU A 401 9.66 20.03 5.20
C LEU A 401 9.32 20.61 3.85
N ARG A 402 9.40 21.94 3.73
CA ARG A 402 9.29 22.67 2.46
C ARG A 402 10.41 23.69 2.36
N ILE A 403 11.04 23.79 1.20
CA ILE A 403 12.03 24.79 0.86
C ILE A 403 11.64 25.39 -0.49
N ALA A 404 11.46 26.71 -0.54
CA ALA A 404 11.21 27.40 -1.79
C ALA A 404 12.49 27.43 -2.66
N LEU A 405 12.32 27.28 -3.95
CA LEU A 405 13.41 27.35 -4.93
C LEU A 405 13.18 28.55 -5.89
N PRO A 406 14.22 29.17 -6.41
CA PRO A 406 15.64 28.92 -6.14
C PRO A 406 16.01 29.21 -4.68
N LEU A 407 16.92 28.39 -4.12
CA LEU A 407 17.29 28.48 -2.73
C LEU A 407 18.03 29.78 -2.44
N THR A 408 17.47 30.60 -1.56
CA THR A 408 18.00 31.90 -1.17
C THR A 408 18.39 31.90 0.30
N VAL A 409 19.64 32.33 0.58
CA VAL A 409 20.17 32.44 1.95
C VAL A 409 20.84 33.81 2.09
N PRO A 410 20.09 34.84 2.48
CA PRO A 410 20.58 36.19 2.63
C PRO A 410 21.82 36.26 3.55
N GLY A 411 22.83 37.02 3.16
CA GLY A 411 24.05 37.21 3.94
C GLY A 411 25.04 36.03 3.89
N VAL A 412 24.79 34.98 3.11
CA VAL A 412 25.67 33.81 3.04
C VAL A 412 26.16 33.60 1.58
N ARG A 413 27.47 33.47 1.39
CA ARG A 413 28.03 33.19 0.07
C ARG A 413 27.75 31.76 -0.39
N PRO A 414 27.57 31.53 -1.71
CA PRO A 414 27.45 30.18 -2.28
C PRO A 414 28.60 29.25 -1.87
N GLY A 415 28.35 27.94 -1.85
CA GLY A 415 29.31 26.91 -1.44
C GLY A 415 29.38 26.63 0.06
N LYS A 416 28.60 27.30 0.90
CA LYS A 416 28.61 27.12 2.34
C LYS A 416 27.49 26.14 2.82
N THR A 417 27.75 25.49 3.94
CA THR A 417 26.76 24.73 4.68
C THR A 417 25.96 25.67 5.57
N VAL A 418 24.64 25.64 5.46
CA VAL A 418 23.72 26.51 6.20
C VAL A 418 22.67 25.69 6.95
N PRO A 419 22.27 26.11 8.15
CA PRO A 419 21.15 25.46 8.83
C PRO A 419 19.82 25.84 8.16
N LEU A 420 18.87 24.91 8.15
CA LEU A 420 17.56 25.08 7.51
C LEU A 420 16.83 26.37 7.93
N TRP A 421 16.97 26.79 9.19
CA TRP A 421 16.33 28.01 9.69
C TRP A 421 16.87 29.33 9.09
N LYS A 422 18.00 29.30 8.38
CA LYS A 422 18.56 30.43 7.61
C LYS A 422 18.10 30.45 6.14
N VAL A 423 17.35 29.46 5.70
CA VAL A 423 16.90 29.38 4.31
C VAL A 423 15.59 30.16 4.18
N GLN A 424 15.57 31.12 3.24
CA GLN A 424 14.35 31.88 2.96
C GLN A 424 13.26 30.94 2.39
N GLY A 425 12.01 31.11 2.82
CA GLY A 425 10.91 30.25 2.38
C GLY A 425 10.94 28.81 2.90
N ALA A 426 11.88 28.45 3.81
CA ALA A 426 11.86 27.14 4.42
C ALA A 426 10.77 27.05 5.51
N TRP A 427 10.09 25.92 5.55
CA TRP A 427 9.08 25.55 6.54
C TRP A 427 9.34 24.14 7.07
N LEU A 428 9.10 23.92 8.35
CA LEU A 428 9.28 22.64 9.02
C LEU A 428 8.10 22.37 9.96
N ARG A 429 7.44 21.22 9.80
CA ARG A 429 6.35 20.78 10.68
C ARG A 429 6.83 20.58 12.11
N ASP A 430 6.06 21.03 13.09
CA ASP A 430 6.38 20.93 14.52
C ASP A 430 7.83 21.37 14.84
N ALA A 431 8.26 22.47 14.26
CA ALA A 431 9.60 22.98 14.49
C ALA A 431 9.85 23.21 16.00
N PRO A 432 11.02 22.86 16.55
CA PRO A 432 11.32 23.14 17.93
C PRO A 432 11.24 24.65 18.22
N ARG A 433 10.76 25.05 19.38
CA ARG A 433 10.67 26.48 19.76
C ARG A 433 12.01 27.24 19.59
N SER A 434 13.11 26.59 19.91
CA SER A 434 14.46 27.15 19.71
C SER A 434 14.81 27.40 18.24
N TRP A 435 14.29 26.58 17.32
CA TRP A 435 14.45 26.76 15.88
C TRP A 435 13.61 27.97 15.39
N GLU A 436 12.38 28.06 15.81
CA GLU A 436 11.49 29.19 15.46
C GLU A 436 12.03 30.51 15.99
N GLN A 437 12.51 30.55 17.24
CA GLN A 437 13.11 31.76 17.83
C GLN A 437 14.35 32.22 17.03
N ARG A 438 15.26 31.30 16.67
CA ARG A 438 16.44 31.62 15.84
C ARG A 438 16.05 32.08 14.46
N ARG A 439 15.02 31.46 13.86
CA ARG A 439 14.49 31.85 12.56
C ARG A 439 13.90 33.27 12.60
N GLN A 440 13.05 33.58 13.57
CA GLN A 440 12.45 34.90 13.73
C GLN A 440 13.53 35.99 13.98
N GLN A 441 14.52 35.71 14.80
CA GLN A 441 15.65 36.62 15.02
C GLN A 441 16.42 36.85 13.73
N TRP A 442 16.69 35.82 12.98
CA TRP A 442 17.42 35.91 11.73
C TRP A 442 16.63 36.67 10.63
N LEU A 443 15.32 36.42 10.50
CA LEU A 443 14.45 37.15 9.57
C LEU A 443 14.44 38.64 9.89
N ARG A 444 14.28 39.04 11.15
CA ARG A 444 14.34 40.44 11.58
C ARG A 444 15.65 41.12 11.25
N GLN A 445 16.80 40.41 11.40
CA GLN A 445 18.13 40.93 11.08
C GLN A 445 18.34 41.17 9.59
N HIS A 446 17.55 40.55 8.72
CA HIS A 446 17.69 40.65 7.27
C HIS A 446 16.49 41.33 6.58
N ASN A 447 15.59 41.95 7.36
CA ASN A 447 14.37 42.62 6.87
C ASN A 447 13.48 41.73 5.98
N LEU A 448 13.28 40.49 6.37
CA LEU A 448 12.53 39.44 5.67
C LEU A 448 11.25 39.06 6.42
#